data_50ce46a124d359abf3264b9ec124e341
#
_entry.id   50ce46a124d359abf3264b9ec124e341
#
_cell.length_a   1.000
_cell.length_b   1.000
_cell.length_c   1.000
_cell.angle_alpha   90.00
_cell.angle_beta   90.00
_cell.angle_gamma   90.00
#
_symmetry.space_group_name_H-M   'P 1'
#
loop_
_entity.id
_entity.type
_entity.pdbx_description
1 polymer ?
#
loop_
_entity_poly.entity_id
_entity_poly.type
_entity_poly.pdbx_seq_one_letter_code
_entity_poly.pdbx_strand_id
1 'polypeptide(L)'
;MPKGAFRGGLFVGALLGAFLTPPLATHAQVDEQTRKLAHDVFQQLIEINTTDSVGSVTAASKAIQQRLLDAGFSPNDMYLGGPNDRKENLVLRYRGTGQKKPILFIGHLDVVEARREDWTTDPFKFVEKDGYYYGRGTQDMKDGDAILVTTLIRLKQEGYKPDRDLIVAFTADEEGGKSNGVDWLVKNHRELIDAEYVLNPDGGGVDLDRGKAVSMDVDATEKLYGDYQLTVTNPGGHSSLPVPDNAIYHLAGALVRLQHFQFPFELNAVTHAYFERLSTLETGQKSADLKAITQPTPDPAAIERLSQNPEWNSMMHTTCVATRLQAGHANNALPQLAEANVNCRILPGHSLEEIRQQLIKIFDDPKVTVRYVNDAGEVFDKAPDRKQLPPPPLNPELMSAIEKLTAAMWPGAPVIPTMSTGASDSVYTNAAGMPSYGVSGIAIETNDVRAHGQDERLPIESFYRGVDFYSKLVRMLSGGA
;
A
#
# COMPACT_ATOMS: atom_id res chain seq x y z
N MET A 1 30.74 78.95 13.90
CA MET A 1 29.89 80.15 13.62
C MET A 1 29.49 80.13 12.19
N PRO A 2 28.30 80.60 11.79
CA PRO A 2 26.96 80.40 12.38
C PRO A 2 25.92 79.88 11.36
N LYS A 3 24.80 79.39 11.91
CA LYS A 3 23.37 79.65 11.57
C LYS A 3 22.80 79.42 10.18
N GLY A 4 21.70 78.69 10.19
CA GLY A 4 20.59 78.88 9.26
C GLY A 4 19.58 77.73 9.29
N ALA A 5 18.51 77.90 10.09
CA ALA A 5 17.33 77.05 10.09
C ALA A 5 16.43 77.41 8.93
N PHE A 6 15.76 76.43 8.34
CA PHE A 6 14.37 76.61 7.86
C PHE A 6 13.60 75.31 7.93
N ARG A 7 12.42 75.39 8.55
CA ARG A 7 11.37 74.37 8.67
C ARG A 7 10.58 74.27 7.38
N GLY A 8 10.30 73.09 6.94
CA GLY A 8 9.27 72.82 5.94
C GLY A 8 8.65 71.43 6.23
N GLY A 9 7.50 71.42 6.87
CA GLY A 9 6.77 70.23 7.15
C GLY A 9 6.04 69.73 5.90
N LEU A 10 6.20 68.49 5.57
CA LEU A 10 5.30 67.77 4.62
C LEU A 10 4.59 66.69 5.38
N PHE A 11 3.27 66.83 5.51
CA PHE A 11 2.37 65.75 5.94
C PHE A 11 2.30 64.72 4.82
N VAL A 12 2.83 63.53 5.04
CA VAL A 12 2.54 62.37 4.21
C VAL A 12 1.45 61.57 4.91
N GLY A 13 0.27 61.65 4.40
CA GLY A 13 -0.86 60.80 4.82
C GLY A 13 -0.60 59.34 4.48
N ALA A 14 -0.47 58.49 5.50
CA ALA A 14 -0.44 57.06 5.33
C ALA A 14 -1.84 56.53 4.99
N LEU A 15 -2.07 56.22 3.71
CA LEU A 15 -3.20 55.39 3.29
C LEU A 15 -2.94 53.96 3.78
N LEU A 16 -3.62 53.57 4.86
CA LEU A 16 -3.77 52.13 5.24
C LEU A 16 -4.65 51.47 4.16
N GLY A 17 -4.02 50.87 3.18
CA GLY A 17 -4.66 49.88 2.31
C GLY A 17 -4.96 48.63 3.10
N ALA A 18 -6.22 48.43 3.50
CA ALA A 18 -6.68 47.16 4.01
C ALA A 18 -6.60 46.11 2.86
N PHE A 19 -5.58 45.30 2.87
CA PHE A 19 -5.57 44.07 2.06
C PHE A 19 -6.67 43.18 2.59
N LEU A 20 -7.84 43.22 1.94
CA LEU A 20 -8.85 42.17 2.05
C LEU A 20 -8.24 40.91 1.43
N THR A 21 -7.64 40.05 2.29
CA THR A 21 -7.38 38.68 1.91
C THR A 21 -8.73 38.04 1.56
N PRO A 22 -8.90 37.46 0.37
CA PRO A 22 -10.11 36.72 0.07
C PRO A 22 -10.26 35.63 1.13
N PRO A 23 -11.49 35.36 1.63
CA PRO A 23 -11.70 34.27 2.54
C PRO A 23 -11.23 32.99 1.82
N LEU A 24 -10.31 32.25 2.44
CA LEU A 24 -10.01 30.88 2.04
C LEU A 24 -11.34 30.19 1.88
N ALA A 25 -11.61 29.66 0.69
CA ALA A 25 -12.79 28.86 0.43
C ALA A 25 -12.87 27.81 1.55
N THR A 26 -13.87 27.94 2.41
CA THR A 26 -14.16 26.93 3.42
C THR A 26 -14.60 25.69 2.65
N HIS A 27 -13.67 24.77 2.37
CA HIS A 27 -14.03 23.43 1.96
C HIS A 27 -15.03 22.92 3.00
N ALA A 28 -16.14 22.33 2.56
CA ALA A 28 -17.17 21.80 3.46
C ALA A 28 -16.47 20.80 4.38
N GLN A 29 -16.23 21.23 5.60
CA GLN A 29 -15.66 20.38 6.65
C GLN A 29 -16.66 19.29 6.95
N VAL A 30 -16.18 18.05 7.12
CA VAL A 30 -17.00 16.93 7.61
C VAL A 30 -17.78 17.40 8.84
N ASP A 31 -19.10 17.24 8.86
CA ASP A 31 -19.94 17.68 9.95
C ASP A 31 -19.56 16.98 11.28
N GLU A 32 -19.89 17.63 12.40
CA GLU A 32 -19.47 17.15 13.73
C GLU A 32 -20.00 15.74 14.04
N GLN A 33 -21.20 15.40 13.59
CA GLN A 33 -21.78 14.07 13.79
C GLN A 33 -20.97 13.01 13.05
N THR A 34 -20.57 13.30 11.81
CA THR A 34 -19.73 12.42 11.00
C THR A 34 -18.32 12.32 11.58
N ARG A 35 -17.73 13.44 12.05
CA ARG A 35 -16.42 13.42 12.74
C ARG A 35 -16.46 12.52 13.97
N LYS A 36 -17.50 12.67 14.80
CA LYS A 36 -17.67 11.82 15.98
C LYS A 36 -17.82 10.35 15.62
N LEU A 37 -18.64 10.03 14.63
CA LEU A 37 -18.83 8.64 14.19
C LEU A 37 -17.50 8.04 13.69
N ALA A 38 -16.77 8.76 12.84
CA ALA A 38 -15.49 8.31 12.30
C ALA A 38 -14.46 8.09 13.42
N HIS A 39 -14.35 9.03 14.36
CA HIS A 39 -13.50 8.89 15.54
C HIS A 39 -13.86 7.64 16.35
N ASP A 40 -15.14 7.45 16.69
CA ASP A 40 -15.59 6.33 17.53
C ASP A 40 -15.40 4.97 16.85
N VAL A 41 -15.50 4.91 15.50
CA VAL A 41 -15.21 3.71 14.71
C VAL A 41 -13.71 3.44 14.74
N PHE A 42 -12.87 4.45 14.43
CA PHE A 42 -11.43 4.32 14.37
C PHE A 42 -10.84 3.90 15.72
N GLN A 43 -11.24 4.58 16.81
CA GLN A 43 -10.84 4.19 18.15
C GLN A 43 -11.17 2.74 18.46
N GLN A 44 -12.40 2.29 18.18
CA GLN A 44 -12.79 0.92 18.42
C GLN A 44 -11.93 -0.09 17.67
N LEU A 45 -11.61 0.20 16.39
CA LEU A 45 -10.79 -0.70 15.58
C LEU A 45 -9.33 -0.78 16.08
N ILE A 46 -8.72 0.36 16.44
CA ILE A 46 -7.38 0.38 17.00
C ILE A 46 -7.30 -0.38 18.33
N GLU A 47 -8.32 -0.26 19.19
CA GLU A 47 -8.33 -0.90 20.51
C GLU A 47 -8.65 -2.41 20.47
N ILE A 48 -9.05 -2.94 19.32
CA ILE A 48 -9.13 -4.40 19.09
C ILE A 48 -7.81 -4.90 18.53
N ASN A 49 -7.09 -5.72 19.31
CA ASN A 49 -5.88 -6.36 18.83
C ASN A 49 -6.21 -7.42 17.78
N THR A 50 -5.67 -7.27 16.59
CA THR A 50 -5.89 -8.14 15.42
C THR A 50 -4.59 -8.72 14.86
N THR A 51 -3.51 -8.73 15.66
CA THR A 51 -2.24 -9.39 15.29
C THR A 51 -2.43 -10.89 15.08
N ASP A 52 -1.58 -11.51 14.28
CA ASP A 52 -1.69 -12.95 14.00
C ASP A 52 -1.43 -13.79 15.25
N SER A 53 -0.47 -13.42 16.11
CA SER A 53 -0.06 -14.23 17.27
C SER A 53 -1.17 -14.41 18.31
N VAL A 54 -1.81 -13.32 18.75
CA VAL A 54 -2.76 -13.30 19.87
C VAL A 54 -4.08 -12.58 19.59
N GLY A 55 -4.17 -11.82 18.51
CA GLY A 55 -5.32 -11.02 18.15
C GLY A 55 -6.48 -11.82 17.53
N SER A 56 -7.56 -11.12 17.17
CA SER A 56 -8.71 -11.71 16.50
C SER A 56 -9.34 -10.73 15.49
N VAL A 57 -9.18 -11.03 14.23
CA VAL A 57 -9.87 -10.31 13.14
C VAL A 57 -11.39 -10.49 13.28
N THR A 58 -11.85 -11.67 13.67
CA THR A 58 -13.28 -11.94 13.93
C THR A 58 -13.88 -10.97 14.96
N ALA A 59 -13.10 -10.54 15.97
CA ALA A 59 -13.58 -9.56 16.94
C ALA A 59 -13.84 -8.18 16.30
N ALA A 60 -12.94 -7.74 15.43
CA ALA A 60 -13.09 -6.49 14.67
C ALA A 60 -14.25 -6.60 13.65
N SER A 61 -14.34 -7.71 12.92
CA SER A 61 -15.44 -7.99 11.98
C SER A 61 -16.80 -7.94 12.65
N LYS A 62 -16.96 -8.55 13.84
CA LYS A 62 -18.19 -8.52 14.63
C LYS A 62 -18.50 -7.11 15.17
N ALA A 63 -17.49 -6.35 15.56
CA ALA A 63 -17.68 -4.96 15.98
C ALA A 63 -18.21 -4.07 14.83
N ILE A 64 -17.65 -4.21 13.62
CA ILE A 64 -18.16 -3.53 12.43
C ILE A 64 -19.58 -4.01 12.09
N GLN A 65 -19.82 -5.32 12.07
CA GLN A 65 -21.15 -5.90 11.80
C GLN A 65 -22.20 -5.29 12.72
N GLN A 66 -21.93 -5.19 14.02
CA GLN A 66 -22.87 -4.61 14.98
C GLN A 66 -23.19 -3.14 14.65
N ARG A 67 -22.17 -2.33 14.33
CA ARG A 67 -22.38 -0.93 13.92
C ARG A 67 -23.23 -0.80 12.66
N LEU A 68 -23.04 -1.68 11.70
CA LEU A 68 -23.84 -1.70 10.48
C LEU A 68 -25.28 -2.12 10.74
N LEU A 69 -25.50 -3.11 11.63
CA LEU A 69 -26.84 -3.50 12.08
C LEU A 69 -27.55 -2.34 12.79
N ASP A 70 -26.86 -1.66 13.70
CA ASP A 70 -27.39 -0.50 14.44
C ASP A 70 -27.73 0.68 13.50
N ALA A 71 -27.01 0.81 12.39
CA ALA A 71 -27.30 1.78 11.33
C ALA A 71 -28.47 1.37 10.42
N GLY A 72 -29.06 0.17 10.62
CA GLY A 72 -30.23 -0.32 9.88
C GLY A 72 -29.90 -1.09 8.59
N PHE A 73 -28.69 -1.63 8.46
CA PHE A 73 -28.41 -2.62 7.41
C PHE A 73 -29.09 -3.96 7.76
N SER A 74 -29.51 -4.68 6.74
CA SER A 74 -30.12 -5.99 6.92
C SER A 74 -29.06 -7.07 7.18
N PRO A 75 -29.26 -7.98 8.16
CA PRO A 75 -28.35 -9.11 8.31
C PRO A 75 -28.30 -10.02 7.07
N ASN A 76 -29.35 -10.02 6.25
CA ASN A 76 -29.37 -10.79 4.98
C ASN A 76 -28.47 -10.19 3.89
N ASP A 77 -28.00 -8.97 4.06
CA ASP A 77 -27.06 -8.33 3.16
C ASP A 77 -25.61 -8.42 3.67
N MET A 78 -25.39 -9.20 4.74
CA MET A 78 -24.08 -9.41 5.36
C MET A 78 -23.71 -10.90 5.38
N TYR A 79 -22.45 -11.18 5.19
CA TYR A 79 -21.84 -12.48 5.39
C TYR A 79 -20.69 -12.34 6.38
N LEU A 80 -20.65 -13.18 7.39
CA LEU A 80 -19.53 -13.30 8.34
C LEU A 80 -19.07 -14.74 8.32
N GLY A 81 -17.83 -14.99 7.94
CA GLY A 81 -17.25 -16.32 7.88
C GLY A 81 -15.82 -16.31 7.37
N GLY A 82 -15.10 -17.37 7.65
CA GLY A 82 -13.69 -17.49 7.32
C GLY A 82 -13.13 -18.88 7.61
N PRO A 83 -11.81 -19.05 7.45
CA PRO A 83 -11.16 -20.37 7.61
C PRO A 83 -11.14 -20.88 9.06
N ASN A 84 -11.26 -20.01 10.05
CA ASN A 84 -11.31 -20.36 11.48
C ASN A 84 -11.92 -19.22 12.31
N ASP A 85 -12.16 -19.51 13.60
CA ASP A 85 -12.88 -18.63 14.55
C ASP A 85 -12.17 -17.29 14.85
N ARG A 86 -10.90 -17.13 14.49
CA ARG A 86 -10.16 -15.88 14.69
C ARG A 86 -10.02 -15.06 13.41
N LYS A 87 -10.31 -15.62 12.25
CA LYS A 87 -10.04 -15.09 10.92
C LYS A 87 -11.32 -15.05 10.05
N GLU A 88 -12.45 -14.64 10.66
CA GLU A 88 -13.70 -14.46 9.91
C GLU A 88 -13.70 -13.11 9.20
N ASN A 89 -13.96 -13.15 7.90
CA ASN A 89 -14.14 -11.98 7.04
C ASN A 89 -15.59 -11.49 7.13
N LEU A 90 -15.80 -10.19 7.04
CA LEU A 90 -17.13 -9.59 6.95
C LEU A 90 -17.34 -9.01 5.55
N VAL A 91 -18.38 -9.46 4.85
CA VAL A 91 -18.79 -8.88 3.57
C VAL A 91 -20.17 -8.23 3.74
N LEU A 92 -20.29 -6.96 3.34
CA LEU A 92 -21.57 -6.24 3.24
C LEU A 92 -21.87 -5.95 1.77
N ARG A 93 -23.11 -6.15 1.36
CA ARG A 93 -23.66 -5.68 0.07
C ARG A 93 -24.71 -4.59 0.30
N TYR A 94 -24.35 -3.35 0.06
CA TYR A 94 -25.30 -2.24 0.02
C TYR A 94 -25.95 -2.21 -1.36
N ARG A 95 -27.22 -2.62 -1.41
CA ARG A 95 -27.93 -2.80 -2.67
C ARG A 95 -28.27 -1.49 -3.35
N GLY A 96 -27.93 -1.41 -4.64
CA GLY A 96 -28.29 -0.33 -5.54
C GLY A 96 -29.45 -0.69 -6.45
N THR A 97 -29.66 0.13 -7.50
CA THR A 97 -30.71 -0.09 -8.50
C THR A 97 -30.32 -1.12 -9.57
N GLY A 98 -29.07 -1.56 -9.61
CA GLY A 98 -28.55 -2.52 -10.58
C GLY A 98 -28.36 -1.97 -11.99
N GLN A 99 -28.30 -0.67 -12.18
CA GLN A 99 -28.06 -0.05 -13.49
C GLN A 99 -26.62 -0.24 -13.97
N LYS A 100 -25.67 -0.38 -13.06
CA LYS A 100 -24.26 -0.67 -13.33
C LYS A 100 -23.82 -1.92 -12.56
N LYS A 101 -22.69 -2.52 -12.95
CA LYS A 101 -22.07 -3.62 -12.21
C LYS A 101 -21.58 -3.13 -10.83
N PRO A 102 -21.52 -4.01 -9.84
CA PRO A 102 -21.03 -3.66 -8.49
C PRO A 102 -19.62 -3.09 -8.49
N ILE A 103 -19.30 -2.30 -7.46
CA ILE A 103 -17.93 -1.95 -7.05
C ILE A 103 -17.65 -2.69 -5.74
N LEU A 104 -16.46 -3.28 -5.63
CA LEU A 104 -15.96 -3.86 -4.40
C LEU A 104 -14.96 -2.90 -3.73
N PHE A 105 -15.11 -2.71 -2.43
CA PHE A 105 -14.11 -2.10 -1.56
C PHE A 105 -13.54 -3.20 -0.68
N ILE A 106 -12.23 -3.27 -0.56
CA ILE A 106 -11.56 -4.22 0.33
C ILE A 106 -10.78 -3.45 1.40
N GLY A 107 -10.66 -4.03 2.59
CA GLY A 107 -9.84 -3.51 3.66
C GLY A 107 -9.45 -4.65 4.59
N HIS A 108 -8.19 -4.71 5.00
CA HIS A 108 -7.73 -5.72 5.94
C HIS A 108 -7.80 -5.22 7.38
N LEU A 109 -8.30 -6.06 8.26
CA LEU A 109 -8.47 -5.74 9.67
C LEU A 109 -7.28 -6.19 10.53
N ASP A 110 -6.46 -7.10 10.03
CA ASP A 110 -5.25 -7.54 10.72
C ASP A 110 -4.17 -6.45 10.70
N VAL A 111 -3.22 -6.59 11.58
CA VAL A 111 -2.07 -5.68 11.71
C VAL A 111 -0.82 -6.46 12.06
N VAL A 112 0.35 -5.98 11.65
CA VAL A 112 1.63 -6.55 12.04
C VAL A 112 1.82 -6.50 13.56
N GLU A 113 2.69 -7.36 14.07
CA GLU A 113 3.02 -7.43 15.50
C GLU A 113 3.53 -6.09 16.04
N ALA A 114 3.12 -5.76 17.26
CA ALA A 114 3.58 -4.59 17.98
C ALA A 114 3.86 -4.93 19.44
N ARG A 115 5.11 -4.74 19.88
CA ARG A 115 5.53 -5.00 21.26
C ARG A 115 5.43 -3.72 22.06
N ARG A 116 4.80 -3.79 23.23
CA ARG A 116 4.63 -2.62 24.11
C ARG A 116 5.95 -1.94 24.47
N GLU A 117 7.01 -2.72 24.67
CA GLU A 117 8.34 -2.24 25.01
C GLU A 117 9.03 -1.43 23.91
N ASP A 118 8.64 -1.60 22.66
CA ASP A 118 9.20 -0.88 21.51
C ASP A 118 8.49 0.46 21.27
N TRP A 119 7.37 0.74 21.95
CA TRP A 119 6.53 1.90 21.72
C TRP A 119 6.55 2.88 22.89
N THR A 120 6.46 4.19 22.61
CA THR A 120 6.29 5.21 23.65
C THR A 120 4.87 5.21 24.22
N THR A 121 3.86 4.86 23.41
CA THR A 121 2.46 4.64 23.80
C THR A 121 2.11 3.15 23.75
N ASP A 122 0.95 2.77 24.26
CA ASP A 122 0.44 1.41 24.07
C ASP A 122 -0.07 1.26 22.61
N PRO A 123 0.46 0.32 21.81
CA PRO A 123 0.06 0.19 20.40
C PRO A 123 -1.42 -0.15 20.18
N PHE A 124 -2.10 -0.72 21.20
CA PHE A 124 -3.53 -1.09 21.13
C PHE A 124 -4.39 -0.17 22.02
N LYS A 125 -3.93 1.06 22.25
CA LYS A 125 -4.73 2.15 22.79
C LYS A 125 -4.74 3.31 21.83
N PHE A 126 -5.93 3.79 21.51
CA PHE A 126 -6.10 4.95 20.67
C PHE A 126 -5.70 6.22 21.44
N VAL A 127 -4.62 6.88 21.03
CA VAL A 127 -4.10 8.06 21.69
C VAL A 127 -4.13 9.24 20.75
N GLU A 128 -4.86 10.28 21.15
CA GLU A 128 -4.85 11.58 20.48
C GLU A 128 -3.83 12.50 21.14
N LYS A 129 -2.80 12.88 20.40
CA LYS A 129 -1.72 13.72 20.90
C LYS A 129 -1.06 14.52 19.78
N ASP A 130 -0.75 15.79 20.05
CA ASP A 130 0.02 16.68 19.16
C ASP A 130 -0.52 16.75 17.71
N GLY A 131 -1.85 16.62 17.53
CA GLY A 131 -2.50 16.66 16.22
C GLY A 131 -2.47 15.33 15.45
N TYR A 132 -2.12 14.23 16.11
CA TYR A 132 -2.06 12.89 15.55
C TYR A 132 -2.89 11.90 16.36
N TYR A 133 -3.40 10.89 15.68
CA TYR A 133 -3.86 9.63 16.25
C TYR A 133 -2.72 8.63 16.24
N TYR A 134 -2.41 8.03 17.41
CA TYR A 134 -1.39 7.00 17.57
C TYR A 134 -2.05 5.66 17.86
N GLY A 135 -1.48 4.59 17.30
CA GLY A 135 -1.86 3.21 17.50
C GLY A 135 -1.44 2.34 16.31
N ARG A 136 -1.28 1.04 16.52
CA ARG A 136 -1.00 0.09 15.44
C ARG A 136 -2.22 -0.04 14.52
N GLY A 137 -2.03 0.16 13.21
CA GLY A 137 -3.09 0.21 12.22
C GLY A 137 -3.61 1.62 11.94
N THR A 138 -2.95 2.68 12.45
CA THR A 138 -3.39 4.06 12.17
C THR A 138 -3.02 4.53 10.77
N GLN A 139 -2.06 3.89 10.10
CA GLN A 139 -1.72 4.10 8.69
C GLN A 139 -1.95 2.85 7.84
N ASP A 140 -2.02 1.66 8.47
CA ASP A 140 -2.04 0.37 7.78
C ASP A 140 -2.93 -0.61 8.55
N MET A 141 -4.20 -0.81 8.11
CA MET A 141 -5.01 0.14 7.32
C MET A 141 -6.36 0.39 8.01
N LYS A 142 -6.43 0.34 9.36
CA LYS A 142 -7.69 0.56 10.10
C LYS A 142 -8.27 1.96 9.95
N ASP A 143 -7.48 2.94 9.51
CA ASP A 143 -7.96 4.25 9.07
C ASP A 143 -8.86 4.13 7.83
N GLY A 144 -8.41 3.37 6.82
CA GLY A 144 -9.19 3.03 5.63
C GLY A 144 -10.48 2.27 5.99
N ASP A 145 -10.40 1.29 6.87
CA ASP A 145 -11.56 0.55 7.37
C ASP A 145 -12.57 1.48 8.06
N ALA A 146 -12.09 2.37 8.93
CA ALA A 146 -12.94 3.33 9.64
C ALA A 146 -13.61 4.32 8.68
N ILE A 147 -12.90 4.75 7.63
CA ILE A 147 -13.43 5.59 6.55
C ILE A 147 -14.55 4.86 5.80
N LEU A 148 -14.34 3.60 5.41
CA LEU A 148 -15.34 2.79 4.71
C LEU A 148 -16.59 2.58 5.57
N VAL A 149 -16.44 2.17 6.83
CA VAL A 149 -17.56 1.97 7.77
C VAL A 149 -18.34 3.27 7.97
N THR A 150 -17.65 4.38 8.20
CA THR A 150 -18.26 5.70 8.37
C THR A 150 -19.06 6.11 7.14
N THR A 151 -18.47 5.95 5.96
CA THR A 151 -19.11 6.27 4.67
C THR A 151 -20.40 5.47 4.48
N LEU A 152 -20.35 4.16 4.71
CA LEU A 152 -21.53 3.29 4.61
C LEU A 152 -22.65 3.68 5.56
N ILE A 153 -22.33 3.93 6.82
CA ILE A 153 -23.31 4.33 7.84
C ILE A 153 -23.95 5.66 7.46
N ARG A 154 -23.18 6.65 7.03
CA ARG A 154 -23.71 7.95 6.60
C ARG A 154 -24.60 7.83 5.37
N LEU A 155 -24.18 7.10 4.34
CA LEU A 155 -25.00 6.84 3.16
C LEU A 155 -26.34 6.17 3.54
N LYS A 156 -26.31 5.22 4.47
CA LYS A 156 -27.54 4.54 4.96
C LYS A 156 -28.47 5.48 5.70
N GLN A 157 -27.95 6.31 6.62
CA GLN A 157 -28.71 7.29 7.40
C GLN A 157 -29.36 8.36 6.53
N GLU A 158 -28.70 8.75 5.43
CA GLU A 158 -29.20 9.72 4.45
C GLU A 158 -30.20 9.10 3.45
N GLY A 159 -30.42 7.78 3.51
CA GLY A 159 -31.30 7.09 2.58
C GLY A 159 -30.78 7.06 1.14
N TYR A 160 -29.45 7.12 0.98
CA TYR A 160 -28.80 7.12 -0.33
C TYR A 160 -29.14 5.86 -1.14
N LYS A 161 -29.41 6.03 -2.42
CA LYS A 161 -29.74 4.93 -3.34
C LYS A 161 -28.72 4.91 -4.50
N PRO A 162 -27.70 4.07 -4.43
CA PRO A 162 -26.70 3.98 -5.50
C PRO A 162 -27.28 3.36 -6.78
N ASP A 163 -26.70 3.67 -7.93
CA ASP A 163 -27.05 3.08 -9.24
C ASP A 163 -26.48 1.66 -9.43
N ARG A 164 -25.57 1.25 -8.57
CA ARG A 164 -24.89 -0.07 -8.49
C ARG A 164 -24.81 -0.57 -7.07
N ASP A 165 -24.64 -1.86 -6.87
CA ASP A 165 -24.33 -2.37 -5.54
C ASP A 165 -22.93 -1.91 -5.12
N LEU A 166 -22.82 -1.52 -3.85
CA LEU A 166 -21.54 -1.27 -3.17
C LEU A 166 -21.26 -2.46 -2.27
N ILE A 167 -20.22 -3.20 -2.59
CA ILE A 167 -19.78 -4.34 -1.80
C ILE A 167 -18.57 -3.91 -0.99
N VAL A 168 -18.53 -4.24 0.30
CA VAL A 168 -17.35 -4.00 1.14
C VAL A 168 -16.96 -5.30 1.80
N ALA A 169 -15.70 -5.70 1.67
CA ALA A 169 -15.13 -6.86 2.32
C ALA A 169 -14.04 -6.43 3.30
N PHE A 170 -14.24 -6.68 4.59
CA PHE A 170 -13.24 -6.53 5.63
C PHE A 170 -12.61 -7.89 5.88
N THR A 171 -11.31 -8.01 5.71
CA THR A 171 -10.61 -9.28 5.54
C THR A 171 -9.52 -9.52 6.58
N ALA A 172 -8.98 -10.73 6.60
CA ALA A 172 -7.94 -11.18 7.51
C ALA A 172 -6.66 -11.57 6.75
N ASP A 173 -5.52 -11.55 7.47
CA ASP A 173 -4.24 -12.11 7.04
C ASP A 173 -3.68 -11.51 5.73
N GLU A 174 -3.81 -10.19 5.55
CA GLU A 174 -3.05 -9.46 4.55
C GLU A 174 -1.58 -9.35 4.97
N GLU A 175 -1.36 -8.92 6.22
CA GLU A 175 -0.05 -8.64 6.84
C GLU A 175 0.76 -9.90 7.19
N GLY A 176 0.14 -11.05 7.09
CA GLY A 176 0.74 -12.33 7.39
C GLY A 176 -0.26 -13.30 8.00
N GLY A 177 0.12 -14.56 8.00
CA GLY A 177 -0.77 -15.63 8.42
C GLY A 177 -0.91 -16.69 7.32
N LYS A 178 -1.81 -17.64 7.53
CA LYS A 178 -1.95 -18.78 6.61
C LYS A 178 -3.23 -18.75 5.78
N SER A 179 -4.04 -17.69 5.94
CA SER A 179 -5.42 -17.72 5.51
C SER A 179 -5.90 -16.35 5.04
N ASN A 180 -5.16 -15.76 4.07
CA ASN A 180 -5.54 -14.48 3.50
C ASN A 180 -7.03 -14.45 3.12
N GLY A 181 -7.74 -13.45 3.64
CA GLY A 181 -9.20 -13.39 3.56
C GLY A 181 -9.72 -13.12 2.17
N VAL A 182 -9.04 -12.31 1.35
CA VAL A 182 -9.44 -12.05 -0.03
C VAL A 182 -9.22 -13.30 -0.89
N ASP A 183 -8.08 -13.98 -0.74
CA ASP A 183 -7.83 -15.26 -1.43
C ASP A 183 -8.88 -16.31 -1.05
N TRP A 184 -9.22 -16.38 0.26
CA TRP A 184 -10.24 -17.29 0.76
C TRP A 184 -11.63 -16.99 0.17
N LEU A 185 -12.04 -15.70 0.12
CA LEU A 185 -13.31 -15.28 -0.49
C LEU A 185 -13.33 -15.56 -1.99
N VAL A 186 -12.26 -15.28 -2.72
CA VAL A 186 -12.13 -15.58 -4.15
C VAL A 186 -12.34 -17.08 -4.43
N LYS A 187 -11.77 -17.94 -3.58
CA LYS A 187 -11.83 -19.40 -3.76
C LYS A 187 -13.16 -20.03 -3.33
N ASN A 188 -13.78 -19.50 -2.28
CA ASN A 188 -14.91 -20.18 -1.61
C ASN A 188 -16.24 -19.43 -1.77
N HIS A 189 -16.21 -18.11 -1.96
CA HIS A 189 -17.39 -17.23 -1.96
C HIS A 189 -17.29 -16.10 -2.99
N ARG A 190 -16.80 -16.43 -4.19
CA ARG A 190 -16.63 -15.46 -5.27
C ARG A 190 -17.90 -14.63 -5.54
N GLU A 191 -19.07 -15.24 -5.43
CA GLU A 191 -20.38 -14.62 -5.67
C GLU A 191 -20.68 -13.46 -4.71
N LEU A 192 -20.07 -13.44 -3.53
CA LEU A 192 -20.24 -12.35 -2.56
C LEU A 192 -19.48 -11.10 -2.95
N ILE A 193 -18.35 -11.26 -3.65
CA ILE A 193 -17.41 -10.17 -3.92
C ILE A 193 -17.23 -9.85 -5.40
N ASP A 194 -17.97 -10.53 -6.30
CA ASP A 194 -17.84 -10.29 -7.74
C ASP A 194 -18.24 -8.87 -8.13
N ALA A 195 -17.31 -8.13 -8.75
CA ALA A 195 -17.44 -6.70 -9.05
C ALA A 195 -16.79 -6.32 -10.37
N GLU A 196 -17.14 -5.14 -10.89
CA GLU A 196 -16.54 -4.57 -12.09
C GLU A 196 -15.08 -4.20 -11.88
N TYR A 197 -14.79 -3.61 -10.72
CA TYR A 197 -13.45 -3.27 -10.25
C TYR A 197 -13.45 -3.13 -8.71
N VAL A 198 -12.25 -3.03 -8.16
CA VAL A 198 -12.01 -2.98 -6.72
C VAL A 198 -11.32 -1.67 -6.36
N LEU A 199 -11.72 -1.10 -5.23
CA LEU A 199 -11.00 -0.01 -4.57
C LEU A 199 -10.41 -0.52 -3.25
N ASN A 200 -9.12 -0.31 -3.08
CA ASN A 200 -8.37 -0.68 -1.90
C ASN A 200 -7.79 0.59 -1.24
N PRO A 201 -8.32 1.04 -0.08
CA PRO A 201 -7.75 2.20 0.64
C PRO A 201 -6.35 1.99 1.21
N ASP A 202 -5.85 0.77 1.17
CA ASP A 202 -4.51 0.40 1.63
C ASP A 202 -3.38 0.90 0.71
N GLY A 203 -3.71 1.42 -0.45
CA GLY A 203 -2.75 1.95 -1.41
C GLY A 203 -3.10 3.35 -1.90
N GLY A 204 -2.14 3.97 -2.57
CA GLY A 204 -2.26 5.33 -3.08
C GLY A 204 -2.41 6.37 -1.98
N GLY A 205 -2.81 7.58 -2.35
CA GLY A 205 -3.00 8.67 -1.40
C GLY A 205 -2.32 9.95 -1.83
N VAL A 206 -2.30 10.93 -0.94
CA VAL A 206 -1.73 12.24 -1.22
C VAL A 206 -0.38 12.39 -0.54
N ASP A 207 0.65 12.56 -1.33
CA ASP A 207 1.98 12.87 -0.84
C ASP A 207 2.09 14.35 -0.46
N LEU A 208 2.61 14.59 0.74
CA LEU A 208 2.93 15.92 1.22
C LEU A 208 4.46 16.13 1.28
N ASP A 209 4.92 17.30 0.85
CA ASP A 209 6.25 17.85 1.17
C ASP A 209 6.06 19.16 1.91
N ARG A 210 6.41 19.18 3.20
CA ARG A 210 6.28 20.34 4.09
C ARG A 210 4.86 20.95 4.09
N GLY A 211 3.87 20.09 4.22
CA GLY A 211 2.44 20.46 4.29
C GLY A 211 1.81 20.80 2.94
N LYS A 212 2.56 20.71 1.85
CA LYS A 212 2.05 20.95 0.49
C LYS A 212 1.82 19.63 -0.24
N ALA A 213 0.63 19.43 -0.78
CA ALA A 213 0.36 18.28 -1.64
C ALA A 213 1.19 18.36 -2.93
N VAL A 214 1.96 17.30 -3.20
CA VAL A 214 2.83 17.18 -4.37
C VAL A 214 2.29 16.21 -5.41
N SER A 215 1.55 15.20 -5.00
CA SER A 215 0.84 14.26 -5.88
C SER A 215 -0.41 13.68 -5.19
N MET A 216 -1.29 13.11 -5.97
CA MET A 216 -2.32 12.15 -5.60
C MET A 216 -2.01 10.86 -6.35
N ASP A 217 -1.50 9.89 -5.65
CA ASP A 217 -1.09 8.63 -6.24
C ASP A 217 -2.26 7.63 -6.27
N VAL A 218 -2.36 6.90 -7.37
CA VAL A 218 -3.36 5.86 -7.58
C VAL A 218 -2.61 4.58 -7.93
N ASP A 219 -2.56 3.63 -7.00
CA ASP A 219 -1.94 2.33 -7.27
C ASP A 219 -2.82 1.55 -8.25
N ALA A 220 -2.35 1.39 -9.47
CA ALA A 220 -3.07 0.70 -10.54
C ALA A 220 -2.47 -0.67 -10.85
N THR A 221 -1.39 -1.02 -10.21
CA THR A 221 -0.73 -2.34 -10.23
C THR A 221 0.26 -2.43 -9.07
N GLU A 222 0.78 -3.63 -8.84
CA GLU A 222 1.75 -3.89 -7.79
C GLU A 222 2.70 -5.01 -8.19
N LYS A 223 3.79 -5.20 -7.46
CA LYS A 223 4.73 -6.30 -7.69
C LYS A 223 4.25 -7.58 -7.00
N LEU A 224 4.67 -8.72 -7.54
CA LEU A 224 4.42 -10.01 -6.92
C LEU A 224 5.54 -10.31 -5.91
N TYR A 225 5.16 -10.72 -4.71
CA TYR A 225 6.08 -11.18 -3.66
C TYR A 225 6.51 -12.63 -3.91
N GLY A 226 7.79 -12.92 -3.74
CA GLY A 226 8.30 -14.29 -3.83
C GLY A 226 9.50 -14.50 -2.91
N ASP A 227 9.44 -15.53 -2.06
CA ASP A 227 10.55 -15.97 -1.23
C ASP A 227 11.16 -17.26 -1.77
N TYR A 228 12.50 -17.30 -1.76
CA TYR A 228 13.27 -18.44 -2.23
C TYR A 228 14.32 -18.85 -1.18
N GLN A 229 14.26 -20.09 -0.75
CA GLN A 229 15.27 -20.68 0.11
C GLN A 229 16.42 -21.24 -0.73
N LEU A 230 17.62 -20.75 -0.47
CA LEU A 230 18.87 -21.32 -0.99
C LEU A 230 19.43 -22.28 0.03
N THR A 231 19.82 -23.48 -0.40
CA THR A 231 20.41 -24.48 0.49
C THR A 231 21.65 -25.11 -0.18
N VAL A 232 22.73 -25.18 0.57
CA VAL A 232 23.95 -25.93 0.20
C VAL A 232 24.27 -26.91 1.30
N THR A 233 24.44 -28.17 0.94
CA THR A 233 24.87 -29.23 1.86
C THR A 233 26.28 -29.70 1.53
N ASN A 234 27.03 -30.14 2.55
CA ASN A 234 28.39 -30.65 2.43
C ASN A 234 28.64 -31.72 3.49
N PRO A 235 29.48 -32.73 3.24
CA PRO A 235 29.81 -33.74 4.26
C PRO A 235 30.42 -33.17 5.54
N GLY A 236 30.99 -31.94 5.49
CA GLY A 236 31.73 -31.37 6.61
C GLY A 236 33.13 -31.96 6.77
N GLY A 237 33.75 -31.73 7.92
CA GLY A 237 35.08 -32.21 8.24
C GLY A 237 35.79 -31.39 9.30
N HIS A 238 37.02 -31.75 9.64
CA HIS A 238 37.82 -31.01 10.60
C HIS A 238 38.47 -29.77 9.91
N SER A 239 38.34 -28.58 10.52
CA SER A 239 38.78 -27.33 9.91
C SER A 239 40.29 -27.23 9.68
N SER A 240 41.11 -28.05 10.36
CA SER A 240 42.54 -28.13 10.14
C SER A 240 42.92 -28.82 8.79
N LEU A 241 41.96 -29.47 8.14
CA LEU A 241 42.10 -30.12 6.85
C LEU A 241 41.14 -29.42 5.84
N PRO A 242 41.42 -28.17 5.44
CA PRO A 242 40.51 -27.40 4.59
C PRO A 242 40.45 -28.02 3.18
N VAL A 243 39.21 -28.10 2.65
CA VAL A 243 38.96 -28.52 1.27
C VAL A 243 38.28 -27.37 0.50
N PRO A 244 38.48 -27.30 -0.85
CA PRO A 244 37.82 -26.26 -1.65
C PRO A 244 36.29 -26.33 -1.64
N ASP A 245 35.73 -27.55 -1.55
CA ASP A 245 34.29 -27.79 -1.50
C ASP A 245 33.77 -27.45 -0.10
N ASN A 246 33.14 -26.29 0.05
CA ASN A 246 32.66 -25.75 1.33
C ASN A 246 31.29 -25.10 1.14
N ALA A 247 30.30 -25.51 1.95
CA ALA A 247 28.94 -25.04 1.83
C ALA A 247 28.81 -23.51 1.93
N ILE A 248 29.58 -22.88 2.83
CA ILE A 248 29.58 -21.41 2.97
C ILE A 248 30.14 -20.75 1.71
N TYR A 249 31.20 -21.28 1.11
CA TYR A 249 31.82 -20.66 -0.08
C TYR A 249 30.92 -20.75 -1.30
N HIS A 250 30.22 -21.87 -1.51
CA HIS A 250 29.23 -22.02 -2.58
C HIS A 250 28.08 -21.01 -2.40
N LEU A 251 27.49 -20.93 -1.20
CA LEU A 251 26.40 -20.01 -0.91
C LEU A 251 26.85 -18.54 -1.05
N ALA A 252 28.01 -18.18 -0.47
CA ALA A 252 28.54 -16.83 -0.57
C ALA A 252 28.81 -16.41 -2.03
N GLY A 253 29.40 -17.33 -2.83
CA GLY A 253 29.60 -17.09 -4.26
C GLY A 253 28.30 -16.86 -5.02
N ALA A 254 27.22 -17.58 -4.71
CA ALA A 254 25.88 -17.39 -5.27
C ALA A 254 25.32 -16.01 -4.90
N LEU A 255 25.41 -15.62 -3.62
CA LEU A 255 24.92 -14.32 -3.15
C LEU A 255 25.70 -13.14 -3.74
N VAL A 256 27.02 -13.28 -3.96
CA VAL A 256 27.83 -12.27 -4.65
C VAL A 256 27.41 -12.12 -6.11
N ARG A 257 27.10 -13.23 -6.81
CA ARG A 257 26.56 -13.16 -8.18
C ARG A 257 25.20 -12.47 -8.22
N LEU A 258 24.32 -12.74 -7.24
CA LEU A 258 23.04 -12.04 -7.14
C LEU A 258 23.23 -10.53 -6.90
N GLN A 259 24.14 -10.14 -6.01
CA GLN A 259 24.45 -8.73 -5.72
C GLN A 259 24.84 -7.94 -6.97
N HIS A 260 25.54 -8.56 -7.91
CA HIS A 260 26.00 -7.92 -9.14
C HIS A 260 25.08 -8.12 -10.34
N PHE A 261 24.00 -8.88 -10.18
CA PHE A 261 23.02 -9.09 -11.23
C PHE A 261 21.92 -8.03 -11.18
N GLN A 262 21.67 -7.42 -12.32
CA GLN A 262 20.52 -6.54 -12.51
C GLN A 262 19.52 -7.21 -13.46
N PHE A 263 18.28 -7.35 -13.02
CA PHE A 263 17.22 -7.83 -13.89
C PHE A 263 16.97 -6.85 -15.04
N PRO A 264 16.44 -7.31 -16.17
CA PRO A 264 16.15 -6.43 -17.31
C PRO A 264 15.27 -5.24 -16.94
N PHE A 265 15.50 -4.12 -17.64
CA PHE A 265 14.63 -2.95 -17.58
C PHE A 265 13.32 -3.27 -18.29
N GLU A 266 12.21 -2.99 -17.63
CA GLU A 266 10.87 -3.17 -18.17
C GLU A 266 9.92 -2.08 -17.64
N LEU A 267 9.10 -1.51 -18.52
CA LEU A 267 7.98 -0.67 -18.14
C LEU A 267 6.67 -1.33 -18.59
N ASN A 268 5.72 -1.43 -17.68
CA ASN A 268 4.33 -1.72 -18.01
C ASN A 268 3.57 -0.43 -18.31
N ALA A 269 2.29 -0.51 -18.70
CA ALA A 269 1.49 0.66 -19.04
C ALA A 269 1.38 1.69 -17.90
N VAL A 270 1.33 1.22 -16.65
CA VAL A 270 1.25 2.09 -15.46
C VAL A 270 2.58 2.78 -15.19
N THR A 271 3.68 2.05 -15.12
CA THR A 271 5.00 2.64 -14.87
C THR A 271 5.46 3.54 -16.01
N HIS A 272 5.07 3.23 -17.25
CA HIS A 272 5.29 4.14 -18.38
C HIS A 272 4.55 5.47 -18.16
N ALA A 273 3.26 5.42 -17.83
CA ALA A 273 2.45 6.62 -17.56
C ALA A 273 2.98 7.41 -16.34
N TYR A 274 3.45 6.72 -15.30
CA TYR A 274 4.09 7.33 -14.13
C TYR A 274 5.32 8.15 -14.55
N PHE A 275 6.28 7.55 -15.22
CA PHE A 275 7.51 8.23 -15.62
C PHE A 275 7.27 9.33 -16.65
N GLU A 276 6.33 9.14 -17.57
CA GLU A 276 5.91 10.18 -18.51
C GLU A 276 5.34 11.39 -17.76
N ARG A 277 4.42 11.16 -16.81
CA ARG A 277 3.84 12.25 -16.00
C ARG A 277 4.90 12.95 -15.16
N LEU A 278 5.73 12.18 -14.44
CA LEU A 278 6.81 12.71 -13.61
C LEU A 278 7.79 13.57 -14.43
N SER A 279 8.05 13.20 -15.69
CA SER A 279 8.92 13.95 -16.59
C SER A 279 8.44 15.39 -16.84
N THR A 280 7.14 15.65 -16.70
CA THR A 280 6.56 16.99 -16.87
C THR A 280 6.62 17.85 -15.60
N LEU A 281 6.81 17.21 -14.44
CA LEU A 281 6.89 17.85 -13.12
C LEU A 281 8.34 18.16 -12.74
N GLU A 282 9.27 17.39 -13.25
CA GLU A 282 10.70 17.54 -13.00
C GLU A 282 11.37 18.48 -14.01
N THR A 283 12.60 18.90 -13.71
CA THR A 283 13.36 19.82 -14.56
C THR A 283 14.79 19.31 -14.81
N GLY A 284 15.49 19.93 -15.77
CA GLY A 284 16.91 19.63 -16.07
C GLY A 284 17.15 18.20 -16.53
N GLN A 285 18.28 17.60 -16.08
CA GLN A 285 18.71 16.25 -16.49
C GLN A 285 17.71 15.19 -16.06
N LYS A 286 17.10 15.34 -14.88
CA LYS A 286 16.10 14.39 -14.36
C LYS A 286 14.88 14.30 -15.29
N SER A 287 14.31 15.43 -15.69
CA SER A 287 13.21 15.45 -16.67
C SER A 287 13.62 14.84 -18.02
N ALA A 288 14.85 15.11 -18.51
CA ALA A 288 15.35 14.55 -19.75
C ALA A 288 15.49 13.03 -19.67
N ASP A 289 16.03 12.50 -18.57
CA ASP A 289 16.19 11.06 -18.33
C ASP A 289 14.84 10.35 -18.26
N LEU A 290 13.88 10.89 -17.50
CA LEU A 290 12.52 10.35 -17.39
C LEU A 290 11.82 10.27 -18.77
N LYS A 291 12.01 11.29 -19.62
CA LYS A 291 11.51 11.26 -21.01
C LYS A 291 12.24 10.22 -21.86
N ALA A 292 13.53 10.04 -21.64
CA ALA A 292 14.35 9.12 -22.46
C ALA A 292 14.01 7.64 -22.19
N ILE A 293 13.62 7.28 -20.97
CA ILE A 293 13.25 5.90 -20.64
C ILE A 293 11.85 5.51 -21.13
N THR A 294 10.97 6.49 -21.41
CA THR A 294 9.60 6.25 -21.92
C THR A 294 9.56 6.21 -23.47
N GLN A 295 10.69 6.38 -24.15
CA GLN A 295 10.74 6.27 -25.61
C GLN A 295 10.68 4.81 -26.07
N PRO A 296 10.25 4.53 -27.32
CA PRO A 296 10.25 3.17 -27.89
C PRO A 296 11.63 2.47 -27.84
N THR A 297 12.71 3.26 -27.81
CA THR A 297 14.08 2.78 -27.58
C THR A 297 14.63 3.53 -26.36
N PRO A 298 14.51 2.97 -25.16
CA PRO A 298 14.96 3.60 -23.92
C PRO A 298 16.48 3.84 -23.93
N ASP A 299 16.92 4.97 -23.40
CA ASP A 299 18.35 5.30 -23.27
C ASP A 299 18.97 4.54 -22.07
N PRO A 300 19.95 3.64 -22.29
CA PRO A 300 20.59 2.89 -21.22
C PRO A 300 21.27 3.76 -20.16
N ALA A 301 21.85 4.89 -20.55
CA ALA A 301 22.50 5.79 -19.62
C ALA A 301 21.50 6.53 -18.71
N ALA A 302 20.30 6.83 -19.24
CA ALA A 302 19.21 7.37 -18.44
C ALA A 302 18.67 6.33 -17.44
N ILE A 303 18.50 5.07 -17.87
CA ILE A 303 18.09 3.96 -16.99
C ILE A 303 19.09 3.82 -15.83
N GLU A 304 20.41 3.79 -16.13
CA GLU A 304 21.45 3.67 -15.09
C GLU A 304 21.39 4.82 -14.08
N ARG A 305 21.24 6.07 -14.53
CA ARG A 305 21.13 7.22 -13.62
C ARG A 305 19.88 7.18 -12.76
N LEU A 306 18.73 6.85 -13.34
CA LEU A 306 17.45 6.77 -12.61
C LEU A 306 17.42 5.59 -11.63
N SER A 307 18.09 4.48 -11.97
CA SER A 307 18.23 3.31 -11.08
C SER A 307 19.05 3.58 -9.81
N GLN A 308 19.72 4.74 -9.69
CA GLN A 308 20.34 5.15 -8.43
C GLN A 308 19.30 5.54 -7.35
N ASN A 309 18.09 5.86 -7.74
CA ASN A 309 16.96 5.99 -6.82
C ASN A 309 16.37 4.59 -6.58
N PRO A 310 16.34 4.08 -5.32
CA PRO A 310 15.87 2.73 -5.01
C PRO A 310 14.42 2.47 -5.41
N GLU A 311 13.55 3.44 -5.26
CA GLU A 311 12.13 3.37 -5.61
C GLU A 311 11.98 3.22 -7.13
N TRP A 312 12.58 4.11 -7.91
CA TRP A 312 12.52 4.04 -9.38
C TRP A 312 13.21 2.79 -9.93
N ASN A 313 14.34 2.38 -9.32
CA ASN A 313 14.95 1.09 -9.65
C ASN A 313 13.96 -0.05 -9.44
N SER A 314 13.24 -0.04 -8.33
CA SER A 314 12.22 -1.06 -8.05
C SER A 314 11.04 -1.00 -9.04
N MET A 315 10.64 0.18 -9.51
CA MET A 315 9.58 0.33 -10.51
C MET A 315 9.99 -0.11 -11.93
N MET A 316 11.29 -0.10 -12.23
CA MET A 316 11.85 -0.42 -13.55
C MET A 316 12.36 -1.86 -13.67
N HIS A 317 12.54 -2.57 -12.55
CA HIS A 317 13.17 -3.88 -12.53
C HIS A 317 12.49 -4.83 -11.55
N THR A 318 12.48 -6.12 -11.87
CA THR A 318 12.35 -7.14 -10.82
C THR A 318 13.56 -7.00 -9.89
N THR A 319 13.36 -7.07 -8.59
CA THR A 319 14.44 -6.92 -7.60
C THR A 319 14.47 -8.13 -6.68
N CYS A 320 15.66 -8.67 -6.42
CA CYS A 320 15.86 -9.77 -5.49
C CYS A 320 17.00 -9.44 -4.52
N VAL A 321 16.77 -9.69 -3.23
CA VAL A 321 17.74 -9.39 -2.17
C VAL A 321 17.81 -10.52 -1.16
N ALA A 322 19.03 -10.84 -0.69
CA ALA A 322 19.19 -11.77 0.43
C ALA A 322 18.77 -11.09 1.74
N THR A 323 17.81 -11.70 2.47
CA THR A 323 17.24 -11.15 3.71
C THR A 323 17.66 -11.93 4.95
N ARG A 324 18.02 -13.20 4.81
CA ARG A 324 18.44 -14.07 5.93
C ARG A 324 19.59 -14.97 5.48
N LEU A 325 20.53 -15.25 6.41
CA LEU A 325 21.65 -16.14 6.20
C LEU A 325 21.93 -16.92 7.49
N GLN A 326 22.10 -18.24 7.35
CA GLN A 326 22.55 -19.11 8.44
C GLN A 326 23.50 -20.18 7.90
N ALA A 327 24.63 -20.43 8.60
CA ALA A 327 25.59 -21.42 8.15
C ALA A 327 26.50 -21.92 9.28
N GLY A 328 26.95 -23.20 9.15
CA GLY A 328 27.87 -23.83 10.07
C GLY A 328 27.25 -24.17 11.44
N HIS A 329 28.00 -24.94 12.22
CA HIS A 329 27.54 -25.38 13.57
C HIS A 329 28.65 -25.35 14.63
N ALA A 330 29.92 -25.23 14.24
CA ALA A 330 31.04 -25.16 15.15
C ALA A 330 32.25 -24.45 14.55
N ASN A 331 33.02 -23.75 15.38
CA ASN A 331 34.19 -22.93 14.93
C ASN A 331 35.32 -23.78 14.32
N ASN A 332 35.44 -25.05 14.69
CA ASN A 332 36.50 -25.94 14.26
C ASN A 332 36.04 -27.07 13.32
N ALA A 333 34.86 -26.90 12.70
CA ALA A 333 34.32 -27.84 11.71
C ALA A 333 34.04 -27.16 10.37
N LEU A 334 34.21 -27.90 9.27
CA LEU A 334 33.73 -27.50 7.97
C LEU A 334 32.18 -27.53 7.98
N PRO A 335 31.50 -26.53 7.40
CA PRO A 335 30.05 -26.39 7.47
C PRO A 335 29.36 -27.52 6.69
N GLN A 336 28.42 -28.20 7.35
CA GLN A 336 27.59 -29.23 6.71
C GLN A 336 26.37 -28.65 6.00
N LEU A 337 25.95 -27.44 6.39
CA LEU A 337 24.79 -26.73 5.88
C LEU A 337 25.07 -25.24 5.81
N ALA A 338 24.65 -24.63 4.70
CA ALA A 338 24.51 -23.17 4.58
C ALA A 338 23.18 -22.86 3.90
N GLU A 339 22.43 -21.91 4.43
CA GLU A 339 21.12 -21.52 3.95
C GLU A 339 20.99 -20.00 3.89
N ALA A 340 20.23 -19.52 2.90
CA ALA A 340 19.83 -18.12 2.81
C ALA A 340 18.39 -18.02 2.33
N ASN A 341 17.70 -16.94 2.72
CA ASN A 341 16.47 -16.50 2.09
C ASN A 341 16.77 -15.38 1.10
N VAL A 342 16.23 -15.50 -0.10
CA VAL A 342 16.22 -14.44 -1.11
C VAL A 342 14.78 -14.02 -1.33
N ASN A 343 14.48 -12.77 -0.98
CA ASN A 343 13.19 -12.15 -1.25
C ASN A 343 13.22 -11.44 -2.60
N CYS A 344 12.22 -11.69 -3.44
CA CYS A 344 12.06 -11.05 -4.73
C CYS A 344 10.76 -10.26 -4.79
N ARG A 345 10.83 -9.08 -5.38
CA ARG A 345 9.69 -8.26 -5.78
C ARG A 345 9.65 -8.25 -7.31
N ILE A 346 8.67 -8.93 -7.86
CA ILE A 346 8.63 -9.35 -9.27
C ILE A 346 7.70 -8.44 -10.05
N LEU A 347 8.14 -7.93 -11.20
CA LEU A 347 7.31 -7.11 -12.08
C LEU A 347 6.11 -7.92 -12.62
N PRO A 348 4.95 -7.27 -12.82
CA PRO A 348 3.79 -7.88 -13.46
C PRO A 348 4.15 -8.49 -14.84
N GLY A 349 3.59 -9.66 -15.13
CA GLY A 349 3.87 -10.40 -16.36
C GLY A 349 4.81 -11.58 -16.18
N HIS A 350 5.58 -11.62 -15.08
CA HIS A 350 6.47 -12.74 -14.75
C HIS A 350 5.87 -13.65 -13.68
N SER A 351 6.24 -14.93 -13.69
CA SER A 351 5.79 -15.89 -12.69
C SER A 351 6.86 -16.16 -11.61
N LEU A 352 6.38 -16.64 -10.46
CA LEU A 352 7.28 -17.08 -9.37
C LEU A 352 8.27 -18.16 -9.87
N GLU A 353 7.80 -19.11 -10.71
CA GLU A 353 8.68 -20.17 -11.22
C GLU A 353 9.69 -19.63 -12.25
N GLU A 354 9.32 -18.68 -13.11
CA GLU A 354 10.27 -18.02 -14.01
C GLU A 354 11.42 -17.37 -13.23
N ILE A 355 11.13 -16.68 -12.14
CA ILE A 355 12.16 -16.05 -11.31
C ILE A 355 13.01 -17.09 -10.58
N ARG A 356 12.39 -18.17 -10.05
CA ARG A 356 13.15 -19.28 -9.45
C ARG A 356 14.16 -19.86 -10.45
N GLN A 357 13.76 -20.09 -11.70
CA GLN A 357 14.66 -20.58 -12.75
C GLN A 357 15.74 -19.55 -13.12
N GLN A 358 15.41 -18.27 -13.11
CA GLN A 358 16.38 -17.21 -13.32
C GLN A 358 17.42 -17.15 -12.20
N LEU A 359 17.02 -17.30 -10.95
CA LEU A 359 17.92 -17.36 -9.80
C LEU A 359 18.89 -18.55 -9.92
N ILE A 360 18.43 -19.74 -10.34
CA ILE A 360 19.30 -20.90 -10.59
C ILE A 360 20.37 -20.55 -11.64
N LYS A 361 20.01 -19.86 -12.72
CA LYS A 361 20.96 -19.43 -13.75
C LYS A 361 21.94 -18.38 -13.24
N ILE A 362 21.47 -17.42 -12.43
CA ILE A 362 22.33 -16.38 -11.83
C ILE A 362 23.37 -17.02 -10.91
N PHE A 363 22.94 -17.97 -10.08
CA PHE A 363 23.83 -18.62 -9.12
C PHE A 363 24.87 -19.50 -9.80
N ASP A 364 24.57 -20.09 -10.96
CA ASP A 364 25.50 -20.87 -11.78
C ASP A 364 26.39 -21.83 -10.95
N ASP A 365 25.74 -22.52 -10.01
CA ASP A 365 26.41 -23.46 -9.09
C ASP A 365 25.45 -24.62 -8.78
N PRO A 366 25.74 -25.83 -9.28
CA PRO A 366 24.88 -27.00 -9.10
C PRO A 366 24.77 -27.48 -7.64
N LYS A 367 25.63 -26.99 -6.74
CA LYS A 367 25.55 -27.26 -5.31
C LYS A 367 24.49 -26.40 -4.61
N VAL A 368 24.06 -25.29 -5.20
CA VAL A 368 23.05 -24.39 -4.64
C VAL A 368 21.67 -24.84 -5.10
N THR A 369 20.89 -25.39 -4.17
CA THR A 369 19.48 -25.72 -4.42
C THR A 369 18.63 -24.49 -4.15
N VAL A 370 17.72 -24.16 -5.10
CA VAL A 370 16.79 -23.03 -4.98
C VAL A 370 15.37 -23.56 -4.90
N ARG A 371 14.69 -23.33 -3.79
CA ARG A 371 13.32 -23.77 -3.52
C ARG A 371 12.42 -22.56 -3.24
N TYR A 372 11.17 -22.66 -3.62
CA TYR A 372 10.16 -21.65 -3.32
C TYR A 372 9.65 -21.79 -1.88
N VAL A 373 9.38 -20.68 -1.23
CA VAL A 373 8.75 -20.62 0.09
C VAL A 373 7.42 -19.88 -0.04
N ASN A 374 6.31 -20.50 0.36
CA ASN A 374 5.00 -19.85 0.35
C ASN A 374 4.80 -18.95 1.59
N ASP A 375 3.69 -18.21 1.63
CA ASP A 375 3.36 -17.29 2.73
C ASP A 375 3.17 -18.01 4.07
N ALA A 376 2.88 -19.32 4.05
CA ALA A 376 2.84 -20.18 5.26
C ALA A 376 4.23 -20.65 5.74
N GLY A 377 5.31 -20.29 5.02
CA GLY A 377 6.68 -20.74 5.31
C GLY A 377 6.97 -22.18 4.86
N GLU A 378 6.10 -22.79 4.06
CA GLU A 378 6.30 -24.13 3.52
C GLU A 378 7.19 -24.07 2.28
N VAL A 379 8.10 -25.06 2.16
CA VAL A 379 9.15 -25.11 1.15
C VAL A 379 8.80 -26.11 0.05
N PHE A 380 8.87 -25.66 -1.21
CA PHE A 380 8.55 -26.46 -2.41
C PHE A 380 9.70 -26.45 -3.40
N ASP A 381 9.93 -27.58 -4.06
CA ASP A 381 10.99 -27.68 -5.09
C ASP A 381 10.72 -26.80 -6.32
N LYS A 382 9.46 -26.45 -6.56
CA LYS A 382 9.02 -25.57 -7.64
C LYS A 382 8.05 -24.54 -7.09
N ALA A 383 8.10 -23.34 -7.64
CA ALA A 383 7.09 -22.32 -7.40
C ALA A 383 5.83 -22.57 -8.27
N PRO A 384 4.67 -22.06 -7.85
CA PRO A 384 3.50 -22.04 -8.73
C PRO A 384 3.80 -21.19 -9.97
N ASP A 385 3.27 -21.60 -11.13
CA ASP A 385 3.34 -20.79 -12.36
C ASP A 385 2.24 -19.70 -12.34
N ARG A 386 2.15 -19.02 -11.20
CA ARG A 386 1.24 -17.89 -10.99
C ARG A 386 1.90 -16.63 -11.51
N LYS A 387 1.27 -16.02 -12.50
CA LYS A 387 1.65 -14.69 -13.03
C LYS A 387 0.68 -13.67 -12.52
N GLN A 388 1.17 -12.53 -12.12
CA GLN A 388 0.32 -11.36 -12.03
C GLN A 388 0.02 -10.90 -13.46
N LEU A 389 -1.26 -10.67 -13.74
CA LEU A 389 -1.66 -10.14 -15.04
C LEU A 389 -1.05 -8.75 -15.26
N PRO A 390 -0.71 -8.38 -16.51
CA PRO A 390 -0.39 -6.99 -16.81
C PRO A 390 -1.51 -6.07 -16.30
N PRO A 391 -1.18 -4.85 -15.84
CA PRO A 391 -2.18 -3.93 -15.35
C PRO A 391 -3.25 -3.69 -16.42
N PRO A 392 -4.54 -3.72 -16.05
CA PRO A 392 -5.61 -3.37 -16.96
C PRO A 392 -5.50 -1.89 -17.35
N PRO A 393 -6.13 -1.48 -18.46
CA PRO A 393 -6.27 -0.05 -18.75
C PRO A 393 -6.92 0.68 -17.57
N LEU A 394 -6.40 1.86 -17.26
CA LEU A 394 -6.97 2.71 -16.20
C LEU A 394 -8.45 2.97 -16.45
N ASN A 395 -9.29 2.76 -15.44
CA ASN A 395 -10.73 2.99 -15.54
C ASN A 395 -11.01 4.50 -15.69
N PRO A 396 -11.59 4.96 -16.83
CA PRO A 396 -11.77 6.40 -17.07
C PRO A 396 -12.78 7.07 -16.12
N GLU A 397 -13.83 6.34 -15.69
CA GLU A 397 -14.82 6.84 -14.71
C GLU A 397 -14.14 7.11 -13.37
N LEU A 398 -13.36 6.15 -12.89
CA LEU A 398 -12.60 6.27 -11.65
C LEU A 398 -11.58 7.40 -11.72
N MET A 399 -10.71 7.41 -12.75
CA MET A 399 -9.66 8.41 -12.89
C MET A 399 -10.25 9.83 -12.97
N SER A 400 -11.33 10.03 -13.75
CA SER A 400 -12.00 11.33 -13.83
C SER A 400 -12.60 11.80 -12.49
N ALA A 401 -13.14 10.85 -11.69
CA ALA A 401 -13.65 11.17 -10.36
C ALA A 401 -12.53 11.59 -9.41
N ILE A 402 -11.41 10.85 -9.40
CA ILE A 402 -10.24 11.15 -8.58
C ILE A 402 -9.63 12.50 -8.99
N GLU A 403 -9.44 12.77 -10.29
CA GLU A 403 -8.89 14.04 -10.79
C GLU A 403 -9.74 15.23 -10.34
N LYS A 404 -11.07 15.15 -10.44
CA LYS A 404 -11.98 16.20 -9.99
C LYS A 404 -11.90 16.43 -8.49
N LEU A 405 -11.86 15.37 -7.69
CA LEU A 405 -11.75 15.47 -6.24
C LEU A 405 -10.40 16.03 -5.81
N THR A 406 -9.32 15.55 -6.44
CA THR A 406 -7.96 16.05 -6.16
C THR A 406 -7.84 17.52 -6.48
N ALA A 407 -8.33 17.96 -7.64
CA ALA A 407 -8.32 19.38 -8.02
C ALA A 407 -9.11 20.27 -7.03
N ALA A 408 -10.19 19.73 -6.45
CA ALA A 408 -11.01 20.45 -5.47
C ALA A 408 -10.39 20.45 -4.06
N MET A 409 -9.81 19.35 -3.62
CA MET A 409 -9.34 19.16 -2.25
C MET A 409 -7.85 19.49 -2.05
N TRP A 410 -7.04 19.28 -3.08
CA TRP A 410 -5.59 19.54 -3.11
C TRP A 410 -5.21 20.27 -4.41
N PRO A 411 -5.57 21.58 -4.56
CA PRO A 411 -5.35 22.32 -5.80
C PRO A 411 -3.89 22.32 -6.22
N GLY A 412 -3.64 21.90 -7.46
CA GLY A 412 -2.30 21.82 -8.05
C GLY A 412 -1.57 20.49 -7.87
N ALA A 413 -2.08 19.57 -7.05
CA ALA A 413 -1.55 18.22 -6.99
C ALA A 413 -1.95 17.42 -8.25
N PRO A 414 -1.01 16.86 -9.01
CA PRO A 414 -1.32 15.99 -10.14
C PRO A 414 -1.81 14.61 -9.64
N VAL A 415 -2.73 13.99 -10.38
CA VAL A 415 -3.04 12.57 -10.18
C VAL A 415 -2.04 11.74 -10.96
N ILE A 416 -1.39 10.78 -10.30
CA ILE A 416 -0.33 9.95 -10.88
C ILE A 416 -0.71 8.47 -10.70
N PRO A 417 -0.93 7.71 -11.79
CA PRO A 417 -1.04 6.27 -11.68
C PRO A 417 0.33 5.70 -11.31
N THR A 418 0.38 4.86 -10.28
CA THR A 418 1.64 4.28 -9.78
C THR A 418 1.56 2.76 -9.67
N MET A 419 2.73 2.15 -9.56
CA MET A 419 2.87 0.74 -9.23
C MET A 419 3.43 0.62 -7.83
N SER A 420 2.69 0.00 -6.92
CA SER A 420 3.21 -0.34 -5.61
C SER A 420 4.43 -1.27 -5.75
N THR A 421 5.50 -0.95 -5.05
CA THR A 421 6.68 -1.82 -4.95
C THR A 421 6.48 -2.93 -3.91
N GLY A 422 5.44 -2.80 -3.08
CA GLY A 422 4.90 -3.82 -2.19
C GLY A 422 3.98 -4.81 -2.90
N ALA A 423 3.18 -5.50 -2.12
CA ALA A 423 2.06 -6.32 -2.56
C ALA A 423 0.94 -6.15 -1.53
N SER A 424 -0.30 -6.21 -1.98
CA SER A 424 -1.50 -6.09 -1.14
C SER A 424 -2.53 -7.17 -1.51
N ASP A 425 -3.67 -7.15 -0.87
CA ASP A 425 -4.83 -7.98 -1.22
C ASP A 425 -5.30 -7.81 -2.68
N SER A 426 -4.92 -6.71 -3.33
CA SER A 426 -5.20 -6.45 -4.75
C SER A 426 -4.61 -7.49 -5.70
N VAL A 427 -3.54 -8.20 -5.30
CA VAL A 427 -2.97 -9.35 -6.06
C VAL A 427 -4.03 -10.41 -6.34
N TYR A 428 -4.85 -10.75 -5.34
CA TYR A 428 -5.85 -11.82 -5.45
C TYR A 428 -7.04 -11.41 -6.29
N THR A 429 -7.51 -10.18 -6.15
CA THR A 429 -8.63 -9.65 -6.93
C THR A 429 -8.24 -9.43 -8.40
N ASN A 430 -7.04 -8.91 -8.66
CA ASN A 430 -6.49 -8.80 -10.00
C ASN A 430 -6.35 -10.18 -10.67
N ALA A 431 -5.78 -11.17 -9.97
CA ALA A 431 -5.65 -12.53 -10.47
C ALA A 431 -7.02 -13.18 -10.77
N ALA A 432 -8.05 -12.78 -10.04
CA ALA A 432 -9.44 -13.21 -10.26
C ALA A 432 -10.15 -12.43 -11.36
N GLY A 433 -9.49 -11.50 -12.06
CA GLY A 433 -10.04 -10.72 -13.17
C GLY A 433 -10.89 -9.52 -12.73
N MET A 434 -10.74 -9.07 -11.50
CA MET A 434 -11.31 -7.82 -10.98
C MET A 434 -10.20 -6.78 -10.84
N PRO A 435 -10.09 -5.80 -11.77
CA PRO A 435 -9.09 -4.75 -11.69
C PRO A 435 -9.15 -4.00 -10.36
N SER A 436 -8.02 -3.87 -9.68
CA SER A 436 -7.95 -3.22 -8.37
C SER A 436 -7.10 -1.95 -8.44
N TYR A 437 -7.57 -0.94 -7.70
CA TYR A 437 -6.92 0.36 -7.61
C TYR A 437 -6.75 0.76 -6.14
N GLY A 438 -5.51 1.07 -5.75
CA GLY A 438 -5.21 1.65 -4.45
C GLY A 438 -5.54 3.13 -4.43
N VAL A 439 -6.45 3.54 -3.56
CA VAL A 439 -6.90 4.94 -3.43
C VAL A 439 -7.32 5.21 -1.99
N SER A 440 -6.54 5.95 -1.22
CA SER A 440 -6.88 6.21 0.19
C SER A 440 -7.57 7.56 0.43
N GLY A 441 -7.19 8.62 -0.27
CA GLY A 441 -7.63 9.98 0.06
C GLY A 441 -6.99 10.54 1.34
N ILE A 442 -6.06 9.82 1.92
CA ILE A 442 -5.23 10.22 3.06
C ILE A 442 -4.04 11.03 2.55
N ALA A 443 -3.65 12.07 3.30
CA ALA A 443 -2.50 12.91 2.97
C ALA A 443 -1.42 12.76 4.05
N ILE A 444 -0.23 12.27 3.68
CA ILE A 444 0.87 11.99 4.60
C ILE A 444 2.14 12.66 4.10
N GLU A 445 2.95 13.20 5.04
CA GLU A 445 4.30 13.66 4.73
C GLU A 445 5.17 12.50 4.27
N THR A 446 5.85 12.63 3.14
CA THR A 446 6.70 11.57 2.57
C THR A 446 7.82 11.10 3.51
N ASN A 447 8.17 11.90 4.52
CA ASN A 447 9.16 11.58 5.54
C ASN A 447 8.56 11.13 6.89
N ASP A 448 7.24 10.97 7.01
CA ASP A 448 6.55 10.49 8.24
C ASP A 448 5.67 9.26 7.99
N VAL A 449 6.02 8.45 7.01
CA VAL A 449 5.41 7.13 6.80
C VAL A 449 5.91 6.19 7.89
N ARG A 450 4.97 5.68 8.72
CA ARG A 450 5.28 4.84 9.90
C ARG A 450 4.55 3.50 9.91
N ALA A 451 3.91 3.13 8.83
CA ALA A 451 3.37 1.79 8.66
C ALA A 451 4.43 0.74 9.03
N HIS A 452 4.05 -0.31 9.78
CA HIS A 452 4.92 -1.35 10.34
C HIS A 452 5.97 -0.87 11.37
N GLY A 453 6.11 0.46 11.56
CA GLY A 453 7.09 1.06 12.46
C GLY A 453 6.62 1.17 13.92
N GLN A 454 7.49 1.74 14.76
CA GLN A 454 7.18 2.15 16.13
C GLN A 454 6.42 3.48 16.13
N ASP A 455 5.54 3.66 17.12
CA ASP A 455 4.75 4.88 17.27
C ASP A 455 4.06 5.31 15.96
N GLU A 456 3.44 4.35 15.30
CA GLU A 456 2.62 4.57 14.10
C GLU A 456 1.54 5.60 14.41
N ARG A 457 1.36 6.56 13.51
CA ARG A 457 0.47 7.69 13.74
C ARG A 457 -0.09 8.27 12.44
N LEU A 458 -1.29 8.82 12.51
CA LEU A 458 -1.95 9.49 11.40
C LEU A 458 -2.32 10.92 11.80
N PRO A 459 -2.07 11.96 10.95
CA PRO A 459 -2.56 13.30 11.22
C PRO A 459 -4.10 13.33 11.28
N ILE A 460 -4.65 13.92 12.34
CA ILE A 460 -6.10 13.97 12.59
C ILE A 460 -6.87 14.58 11.41
N GLU A 461 -6.39 15.71 10.89
CA GLU A 461 -7.07 16.37 9.77
C GLU A 461 -6.95 15.58 8.46
N SER A 462 -5.88 14.78 8.29
CA SER A 462 -5.74 13.89 7.14
C SER A 462 -6.79 12.77 7.16
N PHE A 463 -7.02 12.17 8.32
CA PHE A 463 -8.08 11.18 8.50
C PHE A 463 -9.46 11.72 8.08
N TYR A 464 -9.83 12.91 8.57
CA TYR A 464 -11.13 13.50 8.21
C TYR A 464 -11.22 13.95 6.74
N ARG A 465 -10.09 14.33 6.13
CA ARG A 465 -10.04 14.55 4.68
C ARG A 465 -10.28 13.25 3.91
N GLY A 466 -9.74 12.13 4.37
CA GLY A 466 -10.02 10.81 3.81
C GLY A 466 -11.52 10.46 3.90
N VAL A 467 -12.18 10.73 5.03
CA VAL A 467 -13.63 10.56 5.19
C VAL A 467 -14.41 11.39 4.16
N ASP A 468 -14.06 12.66 4.00
CA ASP A 468 -14.70 13.56 3.01
C ASP A 468 -14.46 13.09 1.57
N PHE A 469 -13.23 12.71 1.26
CA PHE A 469 -12.82 12.20 -0.06
C PHE A 469 -13.63 10.95 -0.43
N TYR A 470 -13.65 9.94 0.44
CA TYR A 470 -14.36 8.68 0.16
C TYR A 470 -15.87 8.86 0.08
N SER A 471 -16.47 9.69 0.94
CA SER A 471 -17.89 10.01 0.86
C SER A 471 -18.26 10.61 -0.50
N LYS A 472 -17.44 11.47 -1.04
CA LYS A 472 -17.62 12.08 -2.36
C LYS A 472 -17.33 11.10 -3.49
N LEU A 473 -16.21 10.34 -3.39
CA LEU A 473 -15.80 9.37 -4.40
C LEU A 473 -16.88 8.31 -4.62
N VAL A 474 -17.37 7.71 -3.55
CA VAL A 474 -18.42 6.69 -3.61
C VAL A 474 -19.67 7.22 -4.31
N ARG A 475 -20.10 8.45 -3.99
CA ARG A 475 -21.26 9.08 -4.64
C ARG A 475 -21.03 9.33 -6.13
N MET A 476 -19.86 9.83 -6.51
CA MET A 476 -19.52 10.06 -7.92
C MET A 476 -19.50 8.78 -8.74
N LEU A 477 -19.06 7.67 -8.16
CA LEU A 477 -18.96 6.37 -8.82
C LEU A 477 -20.29 5.58 -8.82
N SER A 478 -21.25 5.98 -7.99
CA SER A 478 -22.52 5.24 -7.83
C SER A 478 -23.77 6.09 -8.06
N GLY A 479 -23.66 7.12 -8.92
CA GLY A 479 -24.82 7.86 -9.46
C GLY A 479 -25.32 9.01 -8.58
N GLY A 480 -24.61 9.39 -7.52
CA GLY A 480 -24.91 10.60 -6.74
C GLY A 480 -24.20 11.81 -7.36
N ALA A 481 -24.97 12.86 -7.70
CA ALA A 481 -24.44 14.17 -8.03
C ALA A 481 -24.11 14.94 -6.75
#